data_78e3c0bcd05c8e10c18ea3c7feae97e8
#
_entry.id   78e3c0bcd05c8e10c18ea3c7feae97e8
#
_cell.length_a   1.000
_cell.length_b   1.000
_cell.length_c   1.000
_cell.angle_alpha   90.00
_cell.angle_beta   90.00
_cell.angle_gamma   90.00
#
_symmetry.space_group_name_H-M   'P 1'
#
loop_
_entity.id
_entity.type
_entity.pdbx_description
1 polymer ?
#
loop_
_entity_poly.entity_id
_entity_poly.type
_entity_poly.pdbx_seq_one_letter_code
_entity_poly.pdbx_strand_id
1 'polypeptide(L)'
;VKLDLSNKNIFFGLNDVGKTNFLYALRYVFDKEVRKQNLLDSDFHNKQFEKPIEIVVTIDISDVADSDCQKLRAQLKGALLSEHNKVYIKLFAEYNKTEMLALPILSWGGDINHLYEMKQRGYLYEIDYVFNVIYIDSYVDLYSLFKKNVNQLVKNEEDEDKDILAKIQNTVDDLNGHIASLSGIKEFEDKLTPEYKKFHDE
;
A
#
# COMPACT_ATOMS: atom_id res chain seq x y z
N VAL A 1 -14.91 -15.46 -4.50
CA VAL A 1 -14.60 -15.82 -3.10
C VAL A 1 -15.13 -14.70 -2.23
N LYS A 2 -15.78 -15.02 -1.11
CA LYS A 2 -16.21 -14.05 -0.09
C LYS A 2 -15.52 -14.42 1.23
N LEU A 3 -14.90 -13.44 1.87
CA LEU A 3 -14.20 -13.61 3.15
C LEU A 3 -14.58 -12.47 4.08
N ASP A 4 -14.88 -12.79 5.32
CA ASP A 4 -15.07 -11.81 6.38
C ASP A 4 -13.76 -11.71 7.16
N LEU A 5 -13.24 -10.48 7.28
CA LEU A 5 -11.97 -10.19 7.93
C LEU A 5 -12.20 -9.51 9.26
N SER A 6 -11.36 -9.83 10.23
CA SER A 6 -11.28 -9.18 11.54
C SER A 6 -9.94 -8.46 11.70
N ASN A 7 -9.69 -7.88 12.88
CA ASN A 7 -8.43 -7.18 13.17
C ASN A 7 -7.18 -8.07 13.04
N LYS A 8 -7.34 -9.38 13.22
CA LYS A 8 -6.26 -10.36 13.06
C LYS A 8 -6.80 -11.58 12.32
N ASN A 9 -6.18 -11.90 11.20
CA ASN A 9 -6.55 -13.05 10.37
C ASN A 9 -5.32 -13.88 10.08
N ILE A 10 -5.46 -15.21 10.13
CA ILE A 10 -4.41 -16.15 9.79
C ILE A 10 -4.91 -17.00 8.62
N PHE A 11 -4.17 -16.99 7.51
CA PHE A 11 -4.45 -17.81 6.34
C PHE A 11 -3.43 -18.94 6.23
N PHE A 12 -3.86 -20.16 6.33
CA PHE A 12 -3.02 -21.34 6.16
C PHE A 12 -3.65 -22.31 5.16
N GLY A 13 -2.82 -23.13 4.57
CA GLY A 13 -3.22 -24.11 3.56
C GLY A 13 -2.02 -24.54 2.72
N LEU A 14 -2.22 -25.49 1.84
CA LEU A 14 -1.20 -25.96 0.91
C LEU A 14 -0.68 -24.82 0.01
N ASN A 15 0.49 -25.05 -0.60
CA ASN A 15 0.97 -24.12 -1.62
C ASN A 15 0.00 -24.14 -2.81
N ASP A 16 -0.05 -23.03 -3.55
CA ASP A 16 -0.87 -22.84 -4.76
C ASP A 16 -2.40 -22.84 -4.57
N VAL A 17 -2.91 -22.82 -3.34
CA VAL A 17 -4.36 -22.68 -3.09
C VAL A 17 -4.89 -21.23 -3.17
N GLY A 18 -4.06 -20.28 -3.58
CA GLY A 18 -4.47 -18.90 -3.80
C GLY A 18 -4.36 -17.95 -2.60
N LYS A 19 -3.65 -18.34 -1.51
CA LYS A 19 -3.41 -17.44 -0.36
C LYS A 19 -2.75 -16.12 -0.77
N THR A 20 -1.70 -16.23 -1.55
CA THR A 20 -0.97 -15.06 -2.07
C THR A 20 -1.82 -14.25 -3.01
N ASN A 21 -2.62 -14.87 -3.87
CA ASN A 21 -3.54 -14.18 -4.78
C ASN A 21 -4.57 -13.35 -4.03
N PHE A 22 -5.06 -13.84 -2.88
CA PHE A 22 -5.95 -13.06 -2.03
C PHE A 22 -5.26 -11.81 -1.47
N LEU A 23 -4.03 -11.92 -0.98
CA LEU A 23 -3.27 -10.77 -0.50
C LEU A 23 -2.96 -9.78 -1.65
N TYR A 24 -2.64 -10.28 -2.83
CA TYR A 24 -2.45 -9.44 -4.01
C TYR A 24 -3.75 -8.73 -4.43
N ALA A 25 -4.91 -9.38 -4.33
CA ALA A 25 -6.20 -8.75 -4.60
C ALA A 25 -6.44 -7.54 -3.68
N LEU A 26 -6.15 -7.66 -2.38
CA LEU A 26 -6.21 -6.53 -1.44
C LEU A 26 -5.20 -5.44 -1.80
N ARG A 27 -3.99 -5.82 -2.19
CA ARG A 27 -2.96 -4.86 -2.62
C ARG A 27 -3.37 -4.11 -3.88
N TYR A 28 -4.02 -4.75 -4.85
CA TYR A 28 -4.54 -4.04 -6.02
C TYR A 28 -5.56 -2.96 -5.64
N VAL A 29 -6.33 -3.16 -4.58
CA VAL A 29 -7.28 -2.14 -4.11
C VAL A 29 -6.56 -1.02 -3.35
N PHE A 30 -5.60 -1.33 -2.46
CA PHE A 30 -5.09 -0.38 -1.47
C PHE A 30 -3.62 0.03 -1.67
N ASP A 31 -2.84 -0.69 -2.50
CA ASP A 31 -1.41 -0.43 -2.69
C ASP A 31 -1.17 0.19 -4.09
N LYS A 32 -0.90 1.49 -4.10
CA LYS A 32 -0.63 2.23 -5.33
C LYS A 32 0.56 1.68 -6.13
N GLU A 33 1.56 1.11 -5.46
CA GLU A 33 2.74 0.58 -6.14
C GLU A 33 2.41 -0.71 -6.92
N VAL A 34 1.47 -1.50 -6.43
CA VAL A 34 0.97 -2.67 -7.16
C VAL A 34 0.09 -2.24 -8.34
N ARG A 35 -0.81 -1.27 -8.14
CA ARG A 35 -1.67 -0.77 -9.23
C ARG A 35 -0.91 -0.18 -10.41
N LYS A 36 0.27 0.40 -10.18
CA LYS A 36 1.12 0.91 -11.28
C LYS A 36 1.52 -0.16 -12.29
N GLN A 37 1.52 -1.43 -11.90
CA GLN A 37 1.99 -2.52 -12.74
C GLN A 37 0.96 -2.98 -13.77
N ASN A 38 -0.26 -2.43 -13.77
CA ASN A 38 -1.40 -2.86 -14.57
C ASN A 38 -1.71 -4.37 -14.39
N LEU A 39 -2.90 -4.76 -14.76
CA LEU A 39 -3.29 -6.17 -14.75
C LEU A 39 -2.98 -6.78 -16.12
N LEU A 40 -2.25 -7.89 -16.12
CA LEU A 40 -1.84 -8.61 -17.31
C LEU A 40 -2.77 -9.80 -17.59
N ASP A 41 -2.55 -10.48 -18.71
CA ASP A 41 -3.28 -11.69 -19.11
C ASP A 41 -3.17 -12.82 -18.06
N SER A 42 -2.04 -12.90 -17.36
CA SER A 42 -1.79 -13.87 -16.28
C SER A 42 -2.69 -13.69 -15.05
N ASP A 43 -3.24 -12.48 -14.85
CA ASP A 43 -4.09 -12.18 -13.72
C ASP A 43 -5.55 -12.64 -13.93
N PHE A 44 -5.89 -12.95 -15.19
CA PHE A 44 -7.20 -13.48 -15.54
C PHE A 44 -7.23 -15.02 -15.40
N HIS A 45 -8.18 -15.51 -14.61
CA HIS A 45 -8.33 -16.94 -14.36
C HIS A 45 -8.48 -17.74 -15.65
N ASN A 46 -7.55 -18.68 -15.91
CA ASN A 46 -7.51 -19.48 -17.12
C ASN A 46 -7.58 -18.65 -18.43
N LYS A 47 -7.08 -17.42 -18.41
CA LYS A 47 -7.15 -16.48 -19.54
C LYS A 47 -8.58 -16.25 -20.09
N GLN A 48 -9.56 -16.26 -19.19
CA GLN A 48 -10.96 -15.97 -19.53
C GLN A 48 -11.17 -14.45 -19.56
N PHE A 49 -10.79 -13.81 -20.66
CA PHE A 49 -10.82 -12.35 -20.84
C PHE A 49 -12.24 -11.75 -20.96
N GLU A 50 -13.26 -12.59 -21.20
CA GLU A 50 -14.65 -12.16 -21.26
C GLU A 50 -15.23 -11.81 -19.87
N LYS A 51 -14.55 -12.26 -18.82
CA LYS A 51 -14.94 -11.97 -17.45
C LYS A 51 -14.03 -10.91 -16.87
N PRO A 52 -14.56 -9.77 -16.43
CA PRO A 52 -13.76 -8.75 -15.78
C PRO A 52 -13.21 -9.26 -14.44
N ILE A 53 -12.12 -8.67 -14.00
CA ILE A 53 -11.66 -8.80 -12.62
C ILE A 53 -12.47 -7.83 -11.78
N GLU A 54 -13.13 -8.34 -10.75
CA GLU A 54 -13.91 -7.55 -9.82
C GLU A 54 -13.50 -7.88 -8.38
N ILE A 55 -13.11 -6.85 -7.64
CA ILE A 55 -12.75 -6.96 -6.23
C ILE A 55 -13.59 -5.94 -5.46
N VAL A 56 -14.39 -6.41 -4.51
CA VAL A 56 -15.20 -5.56 -3.65
C VAL A 56 -14.73 -5.72 -2.22
N VAL A 57 -14.37 -4.62 -1.59
CA VAL A 57 -14.06 -4.55 -0.16
C VAL A 57 -15.16 -3.77 0.54
N THR A 58 -15.70 -4.36 1.59
CA THR A 58 -16.72 -3.72 2.44
C THR A 58 -16.10 -3.42 3.79
N ILE A 59 -16.16 -2.16 4.21
CA ILE A 59 -15.66 -1.70 5.51
C ILE A 59 -16.87 -1.30 6.34
N ASP A 60 -16.98 -1.89 7.53
CA ASP A 60 -18.01 -1.51 8.51
C ASP A 60 -17.51 -0.28 9.27
N ILE A 61 -18.32 0.77 9.26
CA ILE A 61 -18.06 2.05 9.94
C ILE A 61 -19.19 2.40 10.91
N SER A 62 -19.95 1.39 11.36
CA SER A 62 -21.10 1.60 12.26
C SER A 62 -20.71 2.07 13.66
N ASP A 63 -19.48 1.77 14.10
CA ASP A 63 -18.99 2.25 15.40
C ASP A 63 -18.63 3.74 15.32
N VAL A 64 -19.56 4.58 15.76
CA VAL A 64 -19.37 6.04 15.79
C VAL A 64 -18.43 6.51 16.91
N ALA A 65 -18.12 5.65 17.88
CA ALA A 65 -17.19 5.96 18.97
C ALA A 65 -15.72 5.67 18.57
N ASP A 66 -15.53 4.82 17.56
CA ASP A 66 -14.21 4.51 17.04
C ASP A 66 -13.60 5.69 16.28
N SER A 67 -12.36 6.06 16.65
CA SER A 67 -11.66 7.22 16.07
C SER A 67 -11.35 7.04 14.58
N ASP A 68 -11.07 5.81 14.16
CA ASP A 68 -10.72 5.52 12.76
C ASP A 68 -11.96 5.53 11.88
N CYS A 69 -13.10 5.06 12.39
CA CYS A 69 -14.39 5.21 11.73
C CYS A 69 -14.77 6.68 11.56
N GLN A 70 -14.52 7.52 12.56
CA GLN A 70 -14.77 8.97 12.48
C GLN A 70 -13.87 9.65 11.45
N LYS A 71 -12.57 9.35 11.45
CA LYS A 71 -11.61 9.85 10.46
C LYS A 71 -12.01 9.45 9.04
N LEU A 72 -12.36 8.18 8.86
CA LEU A 72 -12.77 7.65 7.56
C LEU A 72 -14.04 8.35 7.05
N ARG A 73 -15.07 8.53 7.91
CA ARG A 73 -16.27 9.30 7.58
C ARG A 73 -15.95 10.74 7.18
N ALA A 74 -15.02 11.39 7.88
CA ALA A 74 -14.61 12.77 7.59
C ALA A 74 -13.90 12.90 6.25
N GLN A 75 -13.07 11.93 5.90
CA GLN A 75 -12.30 11.92 4.65
C GLN A 75 -13.16 11.57 3.43
N LEU A 76 -14.18 10.71 3.63
CA LEU A 76 -15.09 10.27 2.58
C LEU A 76 -16.29 11.22 2.38
N LYS A 77 -16.23 12.45 2.90
CA LYS A 77 -17.26 13.47 2.69
C LYS A 77 -17.55 13.66 1.19
N GLY A 78 -18.82 13.43 0.82
CA GLY A 78 -19.28 13.49 -0.57
C GLY A 78 -19.50 12.12 -1.22
N ALA A 79 -18.81 11.07 -0.77
CA ALA A 79 -19.06 9.67 -1.19
C ALA A 79 -19.94 8.91 -0.18
N LEU A 80 -20.14 9.47 1.02
CA LEU A 80 -20.95 8.88 2.08
C LEU A 80 -22.01 9.86 2.58
N LEU A 81 -23.22 9.36 2.76
CA LEU A 81 -24.25 10.02 3.55
C LEU A 81 -24.08 9.64 5.04
N SER A 82 -24.58 10.48 5.93
CA SER A 82 -24.46 10.27 7.40
C SER A 82 -25.13 8.96 7.88
N GLU A 83 -26.13 8.46 7.16
CA GLU A 83 -26.86 7.23 7.45
C GLU A 83 -26.13 5.95 7.03
N HIS A 84 -25.08 6.05 6.22
CA HIS A 84 -24.35 4.87 5.76
C HIS A 84 -23.47 4.31 6.88
N ASN A 85 -23.64 3.04 7.19
CA ASN A 85 -22.83 2.29 8.17
C ASN A 85 -21.73 1.45 7.51
N LYS A 86 -21.64 1.47 6.19
CA LYS A 86 -20.66 0.71 5.41
C LYS A 86 -20.09 1.57 4.30
N VAL A 87 -18.84 1.31 3.98
CA VAL A 87 -18.16 1.82 2.78
C VAL A 87 -17.87 0.64 1.88
N TYR A 88 -18.25 0.75 0.64
CA TYR A 88 -17.93 -0.20 -0.42
C TYR A 88 -16.82 0.41 -1.29
N ILE A 89 -15.78 -0.36 -1.52
CA ILE A 89 -14.68 0.00 -2.41
C ILE A 89 -14.62 -1.09 -3.46
N LYS A 90 -14.75 -0.72 -4.72
CA LYS A 90 -14.79 -1.65 -5.85
C LYS A 90 -13.64 -1.34 -6.80
N LEU A 91 -12.84 -2.36 -7.09
CA LEU A 91 -11.94 -2.38 -8.23
C LEU A 91 -12.58 -3.18 -9.35
N PHE A 92 -12.61 -2.62 -10.54
CA PHE A 92 -13.13 -3.25 -11.74
C PHE A 92 -12.11 -3.11 -12.86
N ALA A 93 -11.80 -4.19 -13.58
CA ALA A 93 -10.87 -4.16 -14.69
C ALA A 93 -11.31 -5.11 -15.80
N GLU A 94 -11.48 -4.57 -17.01
CA GLU A 94 -11.75 -5.32 -18.24
C GLU A 94 -10.47 -5.43 -19.06
N TYR A 95 -10.26 -6.60 -19.67
CA TYR A 95 -9.09 -6.84 -20.49
C TYR A 95 -9.23 -6.18 -21.87
N ASN A 96 -8.30 -5.28 -22.16
CA ASN A 96 -8.20 -4.67 -23.48
C ASN A 96 -7.30 -5.53 -24.37
N LYS A 97 -7.89 -6.21 -25.37
CA LYS A 97 -7.17 -7.10 -26.29
C LYS A 97 -6.16 -6.37 -27.17
N THR A 98 -6.36 -5.08 -27.44
CA THR A 98 -5.47 -4.28 -28.27
C THR A 98 -4.21 -3.88 -27.51
N GLU A 99 -4.37 -3.50 -26.26
CA GLU A 99 -3.27 -3.05 -25.39
C GLU A 99 -2.63 -4.21 -24.60
N MET A 100 -3.26 -5.41 -24.64
CA MET A 100 -2.84 -6.62 -23.93
C MET A 100 -2.72 -6.43 -22.41
N LEU A 101 -3.54 -5.56 -21.85
CA LEU A 101 -3.57 -5.25 -20.42
C LEU A 101 -4.98 -4.85 -19.97
N ALA A 102 -5.20 -4.77 -18.66
CA ALA A 102 -6.41 -4.22 -18.07
C ALA A 102 -6.06 -3.07 -17.12
N LEU A 103 -6.70 -1.93 -17.33
CA LEU A 103 -6.58 -0.79 -16.44
C LEU A 103 -7.65 -0.89 -15.33
N PRO A 104 -7.27 -0.86 -14.07
CA PRO A 104 -8.24 -0.90 -12.98
C PRO A 104 -8.96 0.44 -12.85
N ILE A 105 -10.29 0.38 -12.68
CA ILE A 105 -11.13 1.50 -12.30
C ILE A 105 -11.53 1.28 -10.85
N LEU A 106 -11.32 2.29 -10.00
CA LEU A 106 -11.70 2.27 -8.60
C LEU A 106 -12.95 3.14 -8.37
N SER A 107 -13.89 2.57 -7.64
CA SER A 107 -15.12 3.26 -7.24
C SER A 107 -15.40 3.03 -5.76
N TRP A 108 -16.07 3.96 -5.12
CA TRP A 108 -16.47 3.84 -3.72
C TRP A 108 -17.83 4.47 -3.44
N GLY A 109 -18.41 4.14 -2.29
CA GLY A 109 -19.69 4.72 -1.85
C GLY A 109 -20.28 3.98 -0.66
N GLY A 110 -21.39 4.50 -0.16
CA GLY A 110 -22.17 3.88 0.93
C GLY A 110 -23.20 2.85 0.44
N ASP A 111 -23.51 2.81 -0.84
CA ASP A 111 -24.38 1.84 -1.47
C ASP A 111 -23.66 1.14 -2.62
N ILE A 112 -23.62 -0.20 -2.58
CA ILE A 112 -22.93 -1.02 -3.58
C ILE A 112 -23.52 -0.85 -5.00
N ASN A 113 -24.78 -0.45 -5.12
CA ASN A 113 -25.46 -0.24 -6.39
C ASN A 113 -25.23 1.16 -6.96
N HIS A 114 -24.72 2.09 -6.14
CA HIS A 114 -24.50 3.48 -6.49
C HIS A 114 -23.10 3.92 -6.02
N LEU A 115 -22.09 3.43 -6.71
CA LEU A 115 -20.70 3.79 -6.44
C LEU A 115 -20.25 4.96 -7.32
N TYR A 116 -19.43 5.84 -6.76
CA TYR A 116 -18.79 6.93 -7.46
C TYR A 116 -17.40 6.53 -7.88
N GLU A 117 -17.06 6.78 -9.13
CA GLU A 117 -15.69 6.58 -9.61
C GLU A 117 -14.73 7.53 -8.89
N MET A 118 -13.63 6.99 -8.39
CA MET A 118 -12.62 7.78 -7.69
C MET A 118 -11.85 8.65 -8.66
N LYS A 119 -11.63 9.91 -8.29
CA LYS A 119 -10.78 10.80 -9.06
C LYS A 119 -9.34 10.31 -9.04
N GLN A 120 -8.71 10.33 -10.20
CA GLN A 120 -7.33 9.96 -10.41
C GLN A 120 -6.48 11.21 -10.67
N ARG A 121 -5.32 11.28 -10.03
CA ARG A 121 -4.29 12.31 -10.29
C ARG A 121 -2.98 11.61 -10.61
N GLY A 122 -2.65 11.53 -11.90
CA GLY A 122 -1.56 10.67 -12.36
C GLY A 122 -1.88 9.20 -12.10
N TYR A 123 -1.09 8.53 -11.27
CA TYR A 123 -1.31 7.14 -10.83
C TYR A 123 -2.00 7.02 -9.45
N LEU A 124 -2.30 8.15 -8.79
CA LEU A 124 -2.89 8.19 -7.46
C LEU A 124 -4.41 8.32 -7.56
N TYR A 125 -5.11 7.52 -6.76
CA TYR A 125 -6.54 7.61 -6.53
C TYR A 125 -6.84 8.24 -5.16
N GLU A 126 -8.08 8.70 -4.97
CA GLU A 126 -8.52 9.28 -3.68
C GLU A 126 -8.30 8.33 -2.49
N ILE A 127 -8.42 7.03 -2.71
CA ILE A 127 -8.19 6.00 -1.69
C ILE A 127 -6.77 6.01 -1.14
N ASP A 128 -5.76 6.41 -1.92
CA ASP A 128 -4.36 6.41 -1.52
C ASP A 128 -4.02 7.48 -0.47
N TYR A 129 -4.92 8.43 -0.27
CA TYR A 129 -4.81 9.43 0.80
C TYR A 129 -5.48 8.98 2.11
N VAL A 130 -6.29 7.93 2.05
CA VAL A 130 -7.11 7.44 3.14
C VAL A 130 -6.52 6.16 3.74
N PHE A 131 -6.09 5.24 2.89
CA PHE A 131 -5.59 3.93 3.30
C PHE A 131 -4.12 3.77 2.97
N ASN A 132 -3.43 3.06 3.85
CA ASN A 132 -2.06 2.64 3.64
C ASN A 132 -1.92 1.15 3.90
N VAL A 133 -1.23 0.45 3.00
CA VAL A 133 -0.93 -0.98 3.13
C VAL A 133 0.57 -1.16 3.32
N ILE A 134 0.94 -1.84 4.40
CA ILE A 134 2.31 -2.30 4.61
C ILE A 134 2.32 -3.80 4.30
N TYR A 135 2.93 -4.16 3.19
CA TYR A 135 3.11 -5.54 2.80
C TYR A 135 4.51 -6.02 3.20
N ILE A 136 4.55 -7.09 3.98
CA ILE A 136 5.79 -7.72 4.43
C ILE A 136 5.91 -9.06 3.70
N ASP A 137 6.87 -9.15 2.79
CA ASP A 137 7.15 -10.39 2.07
C ASP A 137 7.92 -11.38 2.96
N SER A 138 7.92 -12.66 2.59
CA SER A 138 8.72 -13.70 3.26
C SER A 138 10.23 -13.45 3.15
N TYR A 139 10.66 -12.76 2.10
CA TYR A 139 12.03 -12.23 1.94
C TYR A 139 12.05 -10.75 2.35
N VAL A 140 12.15 -10.50 3.64
CA VAL A 140 12.09 -9.13 4.15
C VAL A 140 13.50 -8.57 4.33
N ASP A 141 13.83 -7.56 3.56
CA ASP A 141 14.76 -6.54 4.01
C ASP A 141 14.03 -5.60 4.98
N LEU A 142 14.08 -5.93 6.27
CA LEU A 142 13.43 -5.17 7.34
C LEU A 142 13.90 -3.71 7.38
N TYR A 143 15.14 -3.45 7.03
CA TYR A 143 15.71 -2.11 6.99
C TYR A 143 15.08 -1.25 5.89
N SER A 144 15.00 -1.76 4.67
CA SER A 144 14.36 -1.05 3.56
C SER A 144 12.86 -0.85 3.80
N LEU A 145 12.19 -1.83 4.39
CA LEU A 145 10.78 -1.73 4.76
C LEU A 145 10.58 -0.63 5.82
N PHE A 146 11.38 -0.63 6.88
CA PHE A 146 11.32 0.38 7.93
C PHE A 146 11.61 1.77 7.37
N LYS A 147 12.69 1.94 6.62
CA LYS A 147 13.06 3.21 5.98
C LYS A 147 11.95 3.76 5.08
N LYS A 148 11.27 2.90 4.31
CA LYS A 148 10.17 3.29 3.43
C LYS A 148 8.95 3.76 4.20
N ASN A 149 8.67 3.15 5.35
CA ASN A 149 7.44 3.38 6.11
C ASN A 149 7.63 4.21 7.39
N VAL A 150 8.86 4.57 7.75
CA VAL A 150 9.16 5.32 8.99
C VAL A 150 8.33 6.59 9.11
N ASN A 151 8.17 7.35 8.05
CA ASN A 151 7.40 8.59 8.05
C ASN A 151 5.89 8.38 8.31
N GLN A 152 5.37 7.18 8.04
CA GLN A 152 3.98 6.82 8.27
C GLN A 152 3.76 6.27 9.67
N LEU A 153 4.72 5.47 10.15
CA LEU A 153 4.72 4.96 11.52
C LEU A 153 4.87 6.10 12.53
N VAL A 154 5.70 7.09 12.20
CA VAL A 154 5.98 8.25 13.06
C VAL A 154 4.88 9.32 13.02
N LYS A 155 4.15 9.48 11.91
CA LYS A 155 3.10 10.50 11.79
C LYS A 155 1.82 10.20 12.59
N ASN A 156 1.64 8.98 13.06
CA ASN A 156 0.45 8.56 13.81
C ASN A 156 0.62 8.66 15.34
N GLU A 157 1.77 9.17 15.81
CA GLU A 157 2.07 9.24 17.23
C GLU A 157 1.78 10.64 17.78
N GLU A 158 1.12 10.67 18.95
CA GLU A 158 0.83 11.88 19.70
C GLU A 158 2.10 12.46 20.34
N ASP A 159 2.05 13.73 20.78
CA ASP A 159 3.20 14.52 21.28
C ASP A 159 4.04 13.87 22.41
N GLU A 160 3.54 12.81 23.05
CA GLU A 160 4.23 12.11 24.14
C GLU A 160 5.45 11.27 23.71
N ASP A 161 5.59 10.97 22.43
CA ASP A 161 6.65 10.08 21.92
C ASP A 161 7.88 10.82 21.33
N LYS A 162 7.95 12.14 21.44
CA LYS A 162 9.09 12.93 20.91
C LYS A 162 10.44 12.47 21.46
N ASP A 163 10.49 12.08 22.73
CA ASP A 163 11.70 11.58 23.38
C ASP A 163 12.11 10.19 22.85
N ILE A 164 11.13 9.36 22.54
CA ILE A 164 11.35 8.03 21.95
C ILE A 164 11.83 8.18 20.52
N LEU A 165 11.23 9.08 19.75
CA LEU A 165 11.62 9.39 18.37
C LEU A 165 13.06 9.94 18.30
N ALA A 166 13.43 10.84 19.21
CA ALA A 166 14.80 11.34 19.30
C ALA A 166 15.80 10.22 19.63
N LYS A 167 15.46 9.28 20.50
CA LYS A 167 16.28 8.11 20.81
C LYS A 167 16.41 7.17 19.60
N ILE A 168 15.33 6.93 18.86
CA ILE A 168 15.35 6.13 17.64
C ILE A 168 16.25 6.80 16.60
N GLN A 169 16.10 8.11 16.39
CA GLN A 169 16.94 8.86 15.45
C GLN A 169 18.42 8.76 15.83
N ASN A 170 18.79 8.99 17.08
CA ASN A 170 20.14 8.86 17.57
C ASN A 170 20.70 7.44 17.35
N THR A 171 19.88 6.41 17.61
CA THR A 171 20.30 5.01 17.40
C THR A 171 20.57 4.71 15.92
N VAL A 172 19.74 5.26 15.02
CA VAL A 172 19.92 5.12 13.56
C VAL A 172 21.18 5.86 13.11
N ASP A 173 21.44 7.05 13.64
CA ASP A 173 22.63 7.84 13.32
C ASP A 173 23.92 7.15 13.83
N ASP A 174 23.90 6.58 15.03
CA ASP A 174 24.97 5.76 15.58
C ASP A 174 25.22 4.51 14.72
N LEU A 175 24.16 3.82 14.31
CA LEU A 175 24.25 2.65 13.43
C LEU A 175 24.88 3.03 12.08
N ASN A 176 24.44 4.13 11.48
CA ASN A 176 25.00 4.64 10.23
C ASN A 176 26.48 5.01 10.40
N GLY A 177 26.85 5.61 11.53
CA GLY A 177 28.23 5.89 11.89
C GLY A 177 29.09 4.64 12.00
N HIS A 178 28.57 3.58 12.63
CA HIS A 178 29.26 2.30 12.72
C HIS A 178 29.40 1.61 11.36
N ILE A 179 28.36 1.64 10.52
CA ILE A 179 28.40 1.09 9.16
C ILE A 179 29.46 1.84 8.33
N ALA A 180 29.46 3.18 8.36
CA ALA A 180 30.46 3.99 7.67
C ALA A 180 31.90 3.75 8.17
N SER A 181 32.06 3.31 9.42
CA SER A 181 33.34 2.98 10.01
C SER A 181 33.89 1.60 9.63
N LEU A 182 33.07 0.73 9.00
CA LEU A 182 33.56 -0.57 8.54
C LEU A 182 34.66 -0.42 7.51
N SER A 183 35.73 -1.18 7.68
CA SER A 183 36.93 -1.09 6.84
C SER A 183 36.65 -1.22 5.35
N GLY A 184 35.76 -2.12 4.97
CA GLY A 184 35.34 -2.32 3.57
C GLY A 184 34.61 -1.13 2.96
N ILE A 185 33.81 -0.41 3.76
CA ILE A 185 33.09 0.79 3.30
C ILE A 185 34.04 1.97 3.16
N LYS A 186 34.96 2.16 4.14
CA LYS A 186 36.01 3.20 4.04
C LYS A 186 36.92 2.98 2.82
N GLU A 187 37.32 1.76 2.59
CA GLU A 187 38.13 1.42 1.42
C GLU A 187 37.41 1.69 0.10
N PHE A 188 36.12 1.50 0.08
CA PHE A 188 35.27 1.79 -1.09
C PHE A 188 35.07 3.30 -1.29
N GLU A 189 34.82 4.07 -0.23
CA GLU A 189 34.72 5.54 -0.27
C GLU A 189 36.02 6.17 -0.71
N ASP A 190 37.18 5.71 -0.17
CA ASP A 190 38.52 6.19 -0.52
C ASP A 190 38.86 5.95 -2.00
N LYS A 191 38.29 4.89 -2.61
CA LYS A 191 38.43 4.59 -4.04
C LYS A 191 37.50 5.39 -4.91
N LEU A 192 36.26 5.61 -4.48
CA LEU A 192 35.24 6.33 -5.26
C LEU A 192 35.42 7.84 -5.24
N THR A 193 35.77 8.41 -4.12
CA THR A 193 35.85 9.87 -3.97
C THR A 193 36.81 10.54 -4.95
N PRO A 194 38.02 10.00 -5.20
CA PRO A 194 38.93 10.56 -6.20
C PRO A 194 38.41 10.42 -7.65
N GLU A 195 37.77 9.30 -7.95
CA GLU A 195 37.17 9.07 -9.27
C GLU A 195 36.00 10.01 -9.54
N TYR A 196 35.11 10.21 -8.54
CA TYR A 196 33.97 11.12 -8.65
C TYR A 196 34.42 12.57 -8.84
N LYS A 197 35.44 13.03 -8.15
CA LYS A 197 36.02 14.38 -8.31
C LYS A 197 36.61 14.61 -9.71
N LYS A 198 37.21 13.59 -10.33
CA LYS A 198 37.71 13.69 -11.71
C LYS A 198 36.61 13.93 -12.74
N PHE A 199 35.38 13.46 -12.48
CA PHE A 199 34.24 13.65 -13.38
C PHE A 199 33.47 14.97 -13.18
N HIS A 200 33.71 15.66 -12.04
CA HIS A 200 32.99 16.92 -11.74
C HIS A 200 33.84 18.17 -11.90
N ASP A 201 35.16 18.04 -12.00
CA ASP A 201 36.10 19.16 -12.17
C ASP A 201 36.50 19.36 -13.65
N GLU A 202 35.85 18.66 -14.61
CA GLU A 202 35.86 18.92 -16.05
C GLU A 202 34.50 19.58 -16.50
#